data_d8771585a5f3c0c1ec71dd4f19025480
#
_entry.id   d8771585a5f3c0c1ec71dd4f19025480
#
_cell.length_a   1.000
_cell.length_b   1.000
_cell.length_c   1.000
_cell.angle_alpha   90.00
_cell.angle_beta   90.00
_cell.angle_gamma   90.00
#
_symmetry.space_group_name_H-M   'P 1'
#
loop_
_entity.id
_entity.type
_entity.pdbx_description
1 polymer ?
#
loop_
_entity_poly.entity_id
_entity_poly.type
_entity_poly.pdbx_seq_one_letter_code
_entity_poly.pdbx_strand_id
1 'polypeptide(L)'
;MDIRTNAGYIITDCVHIGEAEFVLGVHSKHPDMFVTWEYNKENDSYFWGHYHTDLLAAQKDLNKRCQDEIKRYEHLYGRDKNKERDIER
;
A
#
# COMPACT_ATOMS: atom_id res chain seq x y z
N MET A 1 -17.21 -4.50 -13.82
CA MET A 1 -16.08 -4.34 -12.89
C MET A 1 -15.14 -3.27 -13.42
N ASP A 2 -14.81 -2.35 -12.58
CA ASP A 2 -13.95 -1.25 -13.00
C ASP A 2 -12.51 -1.58 -12.77
N ILE A 3 -11.70 -1.28 -13.78
CA ILE A 3 -10.27 -1.46 -13.70
C ILE A 3 -9.65 -0.10 -13.39
N ARG A 4 -8.89 -0.06 -12.32
CA ARG A 4 -8.20 1.17 -11.95
C ARG A 4 -6.87 1.22 -12.66
N THR A 5 -6.57 2.36 -13.24
CA THR A 5 -5.29 2.56 -13.91
C THR A 5 -4.72 3.90 -13.52
N ASN A 6 -3.41 4.01 -13.59
CA ASN A 6 -2.73 5.28 -13.38
C ASN A 6 -1.39 5.23 -14.10
N ALA A 7 -1.10 6.26 -14.89
CA ALA A 7 0.19 6.41 -15.57
C ALA A 7 0.57 5.18 -16.39
N GLY A 8 -0.40 4.50 -16.97
CA GLY A 8 -0.16 3.32 -17.79
C GLY A 8 -0.10 2.02 -17.01
N TYR A 9 -0.28 2.07 -15.69
CA TYR A 9 -0.26 0.87 -14.85
C TYR A 9 -1.66 0.47 -14.48
N ILE A 10 -1.91 -0.83 -14.46
CA ILE A 10 -3.16 -1.40 -13.99
C ILE A 10 -2.98 -1.74 -12.51
N ILE A 11 -3.88 -1.24 -11.67
CA ILE A 11 -3.80 -1.50 -10.24
C ILE A 11 -4.34 -2.90 -10.00
N THR A 12 -3.49 -3.77 -9.47
CA THR A 12 -3.86 -5.16 -9.24
C THR A 12 -4.12 -5.47 -7.77
N ASP A 13 -3.53 -4.70 -6.87
CA ASP A 13 -3.65 -4.96 -5.44
C ASP A 13 -3.82 -3.64 -4.72
N CYS A 14 -4.63 -3.66 -3.67
CA CYS A 14 -4.76 -2.48 -2.84
C CYS A 14 -5.00 -2.92 -1.40
N VAL A 15 -4.34 -2.22 -0.47
CA VAL A 15 -4.40 -2.54 0.95
C VAL A 15 -4.69 -1.26 1.71
N HIS A 16 -5.65 -1.34 2.62
CA HIS A 16 -6.01 -0.20 3.46
C HIS A 16 -5.43 -0.41 4.85
N ILE A 17 -4.71 0.57 5.34
CA ILE A 17 -4.21 0.59 6.71
C ILE A 17 -4.72 1.89 7.31
N GLY A 18 -5.72 1.77 8.20
CA GLY A 18 -6.35 2.97 8.71
C GLY A 18 -6.92 3.80 7.58
N GLU A 19 -6.49 5.05 7.49
CA GLU A 19 -6.95 5.94 6.43
C GLU A 19 -6.05 5.90 5.20
N ALA A 20 -4.94 5.20 5.26
CA ALA A 20 -4.01 5.12 4.15
C ALA A 20 -4.37 3.96 3.24
N GLU A 21 -4.08 4.13 1.97
CA GLU A 21 -4.26 3.06 0.99
C GLU A 21 -2.99 2.92 0.18
N PHE A 22 -2.51 1.70 0.06
CA PHE A 22 -1.31 1.41 -0.73
C PHE A 22 -1.69 0.46 -1.84
N VAL A 23 -1.11 0.69 -3.02
CA VAL A 23 -1.50 -0.08 -4.20
C VAL A 23 -0.25 -0.60 -4.89
N LEU A 24 -0.46 -1.68 -5.66
CA LEU A 24 0.55 -2.23 -6.54
C LEU A 24 -0.05 -2.28 -7.93
N GLY A 25 0.75 -1.88 -8.93
CA GLY A 25 0.30 -1.91 -10.31
C GLY A 25 1.30 -2.58 -11.22
N VAL A 26 0.80 -3.08 -12.34
CA VAL A 26 1.62 -3.63 -13.39
C VAL A 26 1.39 -2.83 -14.65
N HIS A 27 2.46 -2.55 -15.39
CA HIS A 27 2.34 -1.74 -16.60
C HIS A 27 1.52 -2.51 -17.64
N SER A 28 0.59 -1.81 -18.27
CA SER A 28 -0.35 -2.45 -19.19
C SER A 28 0.33 -2.98 -20.44
N LYS A 29 1.47 -2.41 -20.81
CA LYS A 29 2.19 -2.83 -22.01
C LYS A 29 3.53 -3.51 -21.70
N HIS A 30 3.97 -3.46 -20.47
CA HIS A 30 5.26 -4.03 -20.07
C HIS A 30 5.04 -4.83 -18.79
N PRO A 31 4.65 -6.11 -18.93
CA PRO A 31 4.25 -6.90 -17.76
C PRO A 31 5.39 -7.19 -16.78
N ASP A 32 6.61 -6.80 -17.10
CA ASP A 32 7.73 -6.91 -16.17
C ASP A 32 8.02 -5.60 -15.47
N MET A 33 7.13 -4.62 -15.58
CA MET A 33 7.29 -3.34 -14.88
C MET A 33 6.19 -3.19 -13.85
N PHE A 34 6.59 -2.95 -12.63
CA PHE A 34 5.68 -2.85 -11.49
C PHE A 34 5.92 -1.57 -10.73
N VAL A 35 4.90 -1.15 -9.99
CA VAL A 35 5.00 0.07 -9.20
C VAL A 35 4.18 -0.13 -7.92
N THR A 36 4.62 0.52 -6.85
CA THR A 36 3.78 0.69 -5.67
C THR A 36 3.59 2.18 -5.44
N TRP A 37 2.40 2.55 -5.05
CA TRP A 37 2.05 3.95 -4.73
C TRP A 37 1.29 3.98 -3.43
N GLU A 38 1.27 5.15 -2.82
CA GLU A 38 0.23 5.47 -1.85
C GLU A 38 -0.85 6.25 -2.59
N TYR A 39 -2.11 5.97 -2.28
CA TYR A 39 -3.23 6.58 -2.97
C TYR A 39 -4.00 7.48 -2.01
N ASN A 40 -4.34 8.67 -2.48
CA ASN A 40 -5.15 9.62 -1.74
C ASN A 40 -6.49 9.74 -2.44
N LYS A 41 -7.54 9.24 -1.80
CA LYS A 41 -8.85 9.21 -2.44
C LYS A 41 -9.50 10.57 -2.50
N GLU A 42 -9.09 11.50 -1.65
CA GLU A 42 -9.73 12.81 -1.63
C GLU A 42 -9.42 13.61 -2.88
N ASN A 43 -8.22 13.46 -3.42
CA ASN A 43 -7.87 14.14 -4.66
C ASN A 43 -7.53 13.17 -5.78
N ASP A 44 -7.84 11.88 -5.59
CA ASP A 44 -7.67 10.85 -6.62
C ASP A 44 -6.25 10.88 -7.18
N SER A 45 -5.27 10.89 -6.29
CA SER A 45 -3.89 10.95 -6.72
C SER A 45 -3.09 9.79 -6.16
N TYR A 46 -2.11 9.37 -6.95
CA TYR A 46 -1.15 8.35 -6.59
C TYR A 46 0.19 9.03 -6.42
N PHE A 47 0.89 8.74 -5.34
CA PHE A 47 2.12 9.45 -5.06
C PHE A 47 3.13 8.53 -4.38
N TRP A 48 4.37 9.01 -4.33
CA TRP A 48 5.50 8.29 -3.74
C TRP A 48 5.69 6.93 -4.41
N GLY A 49 5.82 6.95 -5.73
CA GLY A 49 5.98 5.73 -6.51
C GLY A 49 7.33 5.09 -6.33
N HIS A 50 7.34 3.78 -6.16
CA HIS A 50 8.53 2.96 -6.19
C HIS A 50 8.39 1.99 -7.35
N TYR A 51 9.35 2.02 -8.26
CA TYR A 51 9.24 1.26 -9.50
C TYR A 51 10.17 0.05 -9.44
N HIS A 52 9.66 -1.07 -9.90
CA HIS A 52 10.36 -2.35 -9.82
C HIS A 52 10.24 -3.10 -11.12
N THR A 53 11.20 -3.98 -11.37
CA THR A 53 11.14 -4.87 -12.54
C THR A 53 10.89 -6.31 -12.14
N ASP A 54 10.60 -6.55 -10.88
CA ASP A 54 10.37 -7.87 -10.33
C ASP A 54 9.16 -7.83 -9.42
N LEU A 55 8.22 -8.74 -9.66
CA LEU A 55 6.98 -8.75 -8.89
C LEU A 55 7.23 -8.97 -7.41
N LEU A 56 8.13 -9.89 -7.08
CA LEU A 56 8.40 -10.17 -5.67
C LEU A 56 8.97 -8.94 -4.97
N ALA A 57 9.85 -8.21 -5.66
CA ALA A 57 10.41 -6.98 -5.10
C ALA A 57 9.31 -5.96 -4.86
N ALA A 58 8.38 -5.84 -5.80
CA ALA A 58 7.26 -4.91 -5.66
C ALA A 58 6.36 -5.33 -4.50
N GLN A 59 6.11 -6.62 -4.36
CA GLN A 59 5.28 -7.11 -3.26
C GLN A 59 5.95 -6.88 -1.91
N LYS A 60 7.26 -7.07 -1.85
CA LYS A 60 7.98 -6.78 -0.61
C LYS A 60 7.88 -5.30 -0.25
N ASP A 61 7.97 -4.44 -1.27
CA ASP A 61 7.87 -3.02 -1.04
C ASP A 61 6.48 -2.64 -0.55
N LEU A 62 5.45 -3.24 -1.16
CA LEU A 62 4.08 -3.00 -0.71
C LEU A 62 3.91 -3.41 0.75
N ASN A 63 4.41 -4.59 1.10
CA ASN A 63 4.33 -5.08 2.47
C ASN A 63 5.07 -4.16 3.43
N LYS A 64 6.24 -3.68 3.02
CA LYS A 64 7.00 -2.78 3.87
C LYS A 64 6.25 -1.48 4.11
N ARG A 65 5.64 -0.93 3.07
CA ARG A 65 4.84 0.29 3.22
C ARG A 65 3.72 0.06 4.21
N CYS A 66 3.05 -1.08 4.10
CA CYS A 66 1.96 -1.41 5.01
C CYS A 66 2.47 -1.57 6.44
N GLN A 67 3.60 -2.25 6.62
CA GLN A 67 4.16 -2.43 7.94
C GLN A 67 4.56 -1.10 8.57
N ASP A 68 5.17 -0.24 7.77
CA ASP A 68 5.57 1.08 8.27
C ASP A 68 4.35 1.88 8.70
N GLU A 69 3.27 1.80 7.92
CA GLU A 69 2.06 2.52 8.28
C GLU A 69 1.40 1.93 9.50
N ILE A 70 1.41 0.61 9.65
CA ILE A 70 0.88 -0.03 10.84
C ILE A 70 1.62 0.46 12.07
N LYS A 71 2.95 0.51 11.99
CA LYS A 71 3.75 0.99 13.12
C LYS A 71 3.44 2.43 13.44
N ARG A 72 3.30 3.27 12.41
CA ARG A 72 2.98 4.66 12.62
C ARG A 72 1.61 4.81 13.27
N TYR A 73 0.65 4.02 12.78
CA TYR A 73 -0.71 4.05 13.32
C TYR A 73 -0.70 3.62 14.78
N GLU A 74 0.02 2.56 15.09
CA GLU A 74 0.13 2.10 16.47
C GLU A 74 0.78 3.14 17.36
N HIS A 75 1.79 3.80 16.85
CA HIS A 75 2.46 4.84 17.62
C HIS A 75 1.51 5.98 17.96
N LEU A 76 0.66 6.36 17.01
CA LEU A 76 -0.22 7.50 17.21
C LEU A 76 -1.48 7.13 17.99
N TYR A 77 -2.01 5.93 17.77
CA TYR A 77 -3.34 5.60 18.27
C TYR A 77 -3.43 4.30 19.02
N GLY A 78 -2.44 3.43 18.89
CA GLY A 78 -2.61 2.05 19.29
C GLY A 78 -2.00 1.63 20.60
N ARG A 79 -1.37 2.55 21.31
CA ARG A 79 -0.66 2.17 22.54
C ARG A 79 -1.59 1.59 23.57
N ASP A 80 -2.75 2.19 23.72
CA ASP A 80 -3.71 1.69 24.69
C ASP A 80 -4.25 0.34 24.26
N LYS A 81 -4.43 0.16 22.97
CA LYS A 81 -4.90 -1.11 22.47
C LYS A 81 -3.92 -2.21 22.73
N ASN A 82 -2.65 -1.92 22.60
CA ASN A 82 -1.63 -2.91 22.90
C ASN A 82 -1.72 -3.37 24.33
N LYS A 83 -1.94 -2.44 25.22
CA LYS A 83 -2.09 -2.78 26.62
C LYS A 83 -3.31 -3.63 26.84
N GLU A 84 -4.37 -3.31 26.16
CA GLU A 84 -5.60 -4.07 26.30
C GLU A 84 -5.40 -5.50 25.86
N ARG A 85 -4.67 -5.71 24.78
CA ARG A 85 -4.42 -7.07 24.33
C ARG A 85 -3.60 -7.84 25.34
N ASP A 86 -2.66 -7.21 25.96
CA ASP A 86 -1.87 -7.85 26.98
C ASP A 86 -2.75 -8.30 28.14
N ILE A 87 -3.69 -7.47 28.49
CA ILE A 87 -4.57 -7.78 29.61
C ILE A 87 -5.40 -9.01 29.32
N GLU A 88 -5.74 -9.22 28.09
CA GLU A 88 -6.62 -10.31 27.75
C GLU A 88 -5.98 -11.68 27.87
N ARG A 89 -4.70 -11.73 28.04
CA ARG A 89 -4.05 -13.01 28.18
C ARG A 89 -4.44 -13.76 29.40
#